data_3b16699938adc0fcfdcf80f6b24ca6a0
#
_entry.id   3b16699938adc0fcfdcf80f6b24ca6a0
#
_cell.length_a   1.000
_cell.length_b   1.000
_cell.length_c   1.000
_cell.angle_alpha   90.00
_cell.angle_beta   90.00
_cell.angle_gamma   90.00
#
_symmetry.space_group_name_H-M   'P 1'
#
loop_
_entity.id
_entity.type
_entity.pdbx_description
1 polymer ?
#
loop_
_entity_poly.entity_id
_entity_poly.type
_entity_poly.pdbx_seq_one_letter_code
_entity_poly.pdbx_strand_id
1 'polypeptide(L)'
;MILEHTTHAGYIRQDDVHTDENGVNYTVCQDTDAEDPRSWLSHEEAALVVINADRNTRTDNIDDYDDNPAIDDLLQAMERDDIDDPSDITTAWWNDWKKSLAKRNIPYDVDMIACHGYDQSTWFTVIAAVKDGYGSARDNVDTFAAWARGDVWTVSPDHPDYDTVCGIYADDPENAVKHYIENYIPHELPQLETLF
;
A
#
# COMPACT_ATOMS: atom_id res chain seq x y z
N MET A 1 -0.41 25.91 -11.92
CA MET A 1 -1.61 25.83 -12.80
C MET A 1 -2.26 24.50 -12.48
N ILE A 2 -3.54 24.50 -12.18
CA ILE A 2 -4.27 23.27 -11.83
C ILE A 2 -4.88 22.71 -13.10
N LEU A 3 -4.55 21.48 -13.44
CA LEU A 3 -5.12 20.75 -14.56
C LEU A 3 -6.21 19.81 -14.06
N GLU A 4 -7.26 19.63 -14.84
CA GLU A 4 -8.35 18.71 -14.51
C GLU A 4 -8.13 17.37 -15.20
N HIS A 5 -8.23 16.28 -14.48
CA HIS A 5 -8.26 14.94 -15.06
C HIS A 5 -9.39 14.07 -14.46
N THR A 6 -9.80 13.08 -15.20
CA THR A 6 -10.92 12.21 -14.81
C THR A 6 -10.40 11.04 -13.97
N THR A 7 -10.99 10.84 -12.81
CA THR A 7 -10.72 9.69 -11.94
C THR A 7 -11.64 8.51 -12.28
N HIS A 8 -11.34 7.34 -11.76
CA HIS A 8 -12.12 6.12 -11.96
C HIS A 8 -13.61 6.25 -11.57
N ALA A 9 -13.91 7.11 -10.61
CA ALA A 9 -15.30 7.38 -10.19
C ALA A 9 -16.00 8.43 -11.05
N GLY A 10 -15.39 8.85 -12.17
CA GLY A 10 -15.93 9.90 -13.02
C GLY A 10 -15.84 11.30 -12.42
N TYR A 11 -15.17 11.46 -11.30
CA TYR A 11 -14.86 12.76 -10.73
C TYR A 11 -13.67 13.37 -11.45
N ILE A 12 -13.74 14.67 -11.69
CA ILE A 12 -12.60 15.44 -12.21
C ILE A 12 -11.75 15.82 -11.00
N ARG A 13 -10.54 15.30 -10.93
CA ARG A 13 -9.51 15.82 -10.03
C ARG A 13 -8.71 16.88 -10.75
N GLN A 14 -8.19 17.81 -9.99
CA GLN A 14 -7.25 18.81 -10.48
C GLN A 14 -5.84 18.32 -10.18
N ASP A 15 -4.95 18.43 -11.18
CA ASP A 15 -3.53 18.22 -10.94
C ASP A 15 -3.03 19.34 -10.01
N ASP A 16 -2.36 18.98 -8.94
CA ASP A 16 -1.82 19.93 -8.00
C ASP A 16 -0.40 20.33 -8.43
N VAL A 17 -0.07 21.62 -8.27
CA VAL A 17 1.28 22.13 -8.51
C VAL A 17 1.84 22.64 -7.20
N HIS A 18 2.91 22.01 -6.75
CA HIS A 18 3.64 22.38 -5.55
C HIS A 18 4.98 22.99 -5.94
N THR A 19 5.41 24.02 -5.21
CA THR A 19 6.70 24.68 -5.45
C THR A 19 7.56 24.52 -4.20
N ASP A 20 8.79 24.03 -4.39
CA ASP A 20 9.75 23.89 -3.31
C ASP A 20 10.47 25.24 -2.97
N GLU A 21 11.32 25.22 -1.98
CA GLU A 21 12.09 26.39 -1.53
C GLU A 21 13.11 26.90 -2.57
N ASN A 22 13.47 26.06 -3.56
CA ASN A 22 14.38 26.39 -4.64
C ASN A 22 13.63 26.93 -5.88
N GLY A 23 12.30 26.96 -5.83
CA GLY A 23 11.44 27.45 -6.90
C GLY A 23 11.16 26.41 -7.99
N VAL A 24 11.44 25.13 -7.77
CA VAL A 24 11.06 24.04 -8.68
C VAL A 24 9.58 23.72 -8.49
N ASN A 25 8.86 23.65 -9.61
CA ASN A 25 7.46 23.24 -9.61
C ASN A 25 7.35 21.75 -9.85
N TYR A 26 6.49 21.10 -9.05
CA TYR A 26 6.16 19.68 -9.14
C TYR A 26 4.68 19.57 -9.49
N THR A 27 4.38 19.03 -10.68
CA THR A 27 3.02 18.67 -11.05
C THR A 27 2.72 17.29 -10.50
N VAL A 28 1.66 17.17 -9.73
CA VAL A 28 1.24 15.90 -9.09
C VAL A 28 -0.10 15.49 -9.66
N CYS A 29 -0.19 14.27 -10.15
CA CYS A 29 -1.44 13.68 -10.61
C CYS A 29 -1.61 12.27 -10.02
N GLN A 30 -2.86 11.83 -9.92
CA GLN A 30 -3.14 10.47 -9.50
C GLN A 30 -2.63 9.47 -10.54
N ASP A 31 -1.91 8.45 -10.10
CA ASP A 31 -1.47 7.35 -10.95
C ASP A 31 -2.61 6.33 -11.11
N THR A 32 -3.35 6.48 -12.21
CA THR A 32 -4.50 5.62 -12.51
C THR A 32 -4.13 4.26 -13.06
N ASP A 33 -2.87 4.09 -13.48
CA ASP A 33 -2.32 2.87 -14.05
C ASP A 33 -1.42 2.11 -13.07
N ALA A 34 -1.42 2.52 -11.79
CA ALA A 34 -0.64 1.89 -10.74
C ALA A 34 -0.95 0.39 -10.67
N GLU A 35 0.10 -0.42 -10.71
CA GLU A 35 0.00 -1.88 -10.65
C GLU A 35 -0.57 -2.35 -9.30
N ASP A 36 -1.42 -3.38 -9.33
CA ASP A 36 -1.95 -4.01 -8.12
C ASP A 36 -0.80 -4.54 -7.24
N PRO A 37 -0.67 -4.09 -6.00
CA PRO A 37 0.43 -4.48 -5.12
C PRO A 37 0.56 -5.98 -4.88
N ARG A 38 -0.51 -6.76 -5.05
CA ARG A 38 -0.45 -8.22 -4.91
C ARG A 38 0.53 -8.87 -5.88
N SER A 39 0.73 -8.26 -7.05
CA SER A 39 1.64 -8.78 -8.08
C SER A 39 3.11 -8.85 -7.64
N TRP A 40 3.50 -8.01 -6.66
CA TRP A 40 4.88 -7.90 -6.17
C TRP A 40 5.04 -8.02 -4.66
N LEU A 41 3.95 -7.88 -3.88
CA LEU A 41 3.97 -8.11 -2.43
C LEU A 41 3.72 -9.57 -2.04
N SER A 42 3.10 -10.39 -2.91
CA SER A 42 2.90 -11.81 -2.66
C SER A 42 4.01 -12.62 -3.32
N HIS A 43 4.80 -13.33 -2.51
CA HIS A 43 5.90 -14.19 -2.94
C HIS A 43 6.16 -15.27 -1.89
N GLU A 44 7.19 -16.13 -2.05
CA GLU A 44 7.47 -17.29 -1.18
C GLU A 44 7.53 -16.95 0.32
N GLU A 45 8.04 -15.76 0.67
CA GLU A 45 8.19 -15.33 2.07
C GLU A 45 7.08 -14.38 2.55
N ALA A 46 6.13 -14.00 1.69
CA ALA A 46 5.07 -13.07 2.04
C ALA A 46 3.76 -13.40 1.32
N ALA A 47 2.66 -13.31 2.04
CA ALA A 47 1.31 -13.38 1.49
C ALA A 47 0.58 -12.06 1.73
N LEU A 48 -0.12 -11.58 0.71
CA LEU A 48 -1.07 -10.47 0.79
C LEU A 48 -2.41 -10.95 0.26
N VAL A 49 -3.35 -11.20 1.14
CA VAL A 49 -4.66 -11.77 0.85
C VAL A 49 -5.71 -10.68 0.93
N VAL A 50 -6.51 -10.52 -0.10
CA VAL A 50 -7.54 -9.49 -0.19
C VAL A 50 -8.91 -10.15 -0.28
N ILE A 51 -9.74 -9.93 0.72
CA ILE A 51 -11.08 -10.46 0.82
C ILE A 51 -12.07 -9.31 0.75
N ASN A 52 -13.07 -9.44 -0.09
CA ASN A 52 -14.12 -8.44 -0.20
C ASN A 52 -15.30 -8.83 0.70
N ALA A 53 -15.67 -7.95 1.60
CA ALA A 53 -16.89 -8.08 2.37
C ALA A 53 -18.16 -7.83 1.52
N ASP A 54 -18.03 -7.13 0.39
CA ASP A 54 -19.11 -6.87 -0.57
C ASP A 54 -18.92 -7.71 -1.85
N ARG A 55 -19.68 -8.71 -2.03
CA ARG A 55 -19.67 -9.82 -3.01
C ARG A 55 -19.43 -9.51 -4.50
N ASN A 56 -19.09 -8.30 -4.90
CA ASN A 56 -19.05 -7.89 -6.31
C ASN A 56 -17.64 -7.62 -6.87
N THR A 57 -16.59 -7.67 -6.06
CA THR A 57 -15.21 -7.43 -6.51
C THR A 57 -14.42 -8.72 -6.49
N ARG A 58 -13.46 -8.87 -7.40
CA ARG A 58 -12.57 -10.03 -7.43
C ARG A 58 -11.73 -10.06 -6.16
N THR A 59 -12.03 -11.02 -5.31
CA THR A 59 -11.31 -11.31 -4.07
C THR A 59 -10.40 -12.51 -4.26
N ASP A 60 -9.41 -12.60 -3.41
CA ASP A 60 -8.62 -13.82 -3.28
C ASP A 60 -9.44 -14.88 -2.53
N ASN A 61 -9.15 -16.13 -2.81
CA ASN A 61 -9.55 -17.21 -1.93
C ASN A 61 -8.41 -17.43 -0.92
N ILE A 62 -8.66 -17.25 0.37
CA ILE A 62 -7.63 -17.39 1.39
C ILE A 62 -7.01 -18.80 1.43
N ASP A 63 -7.76 -19.82 1.01
CA ASP A 63 -7.26 -21.19 0.93
C ASP A 63 -6.15 -21.36 -0.13
N ASP A 64 -6.05 -20.46 -1.11
CA ASP A 64 -4.98 -20.48 -2.11
C ASP A 64 -3.61 -20.07 -1.53
N TYR A 65 -3.57 -19.67 -0.25
CA TYR A 65 -2.38 -19.24 0.47
C TYR A 65 -1.98 -20.18 1.62
N ASP A 66 -2.48 -21.42 1.61
CA ASP A 66 -2.21 -22.44 2.64
C ASP A 66 -0.73 -22.86 2.70
N ASP A 67 0.05 -22.63 1.65
CA ASP A 67 1.51 -22.77 1.63
C ASP A 67 2.24 -21.77 2.56
N ASN A 68 1.59 -20.65 2.93
CA ASN A 68 2.14 -19.71 3.90
C ASN A 68 1.83 -20.18 5.33
N PRO A 69 2.84 -20.52 6.16
CA PRO A 69 2.61 -21.10 7.49
C PRO A 69 1.76 -20.26 8.44
N ALA A 70 1.77 -18.93 8.27
CA ALA A 70 0.94 -18.06 9.10
C ALA A 70 -0.52 -18.04 8.64
N ILE A 71 -0.74 -18.11 7.33
CA ILE A 71 -2.10 -18.20 6.78
C ILE A 71 -2.72 -19.57 7.05
N ASP A 72 -1.96 -20.67 6.88
CA ASP A 72 -2.41 -22.02 7.25
C ASP A 72 -2.82 -22.08 8.73
N ASP A 73 -2.00 -21.50 9.61
CA ASP A 73 -2.31 -21.44 11.04
C ASP A 73 -3.55 -20.56 11.34
N LEU A 74 -3.76 -19.48 10.58
CA LEU A 74 -4.96 -18.65 10.67
C LEU A 74 -6.21 -19.45 10.30
N LEU A 75 -6.17 -20.18 9.17
CA LEU A 75 -7.28 -21.01 8.70
C LEU A 75 -7.64 -22.08 9.72
N GLN A 76 -6.65 -22.80 10.28
CA GLN A 76 -6.88 -23.80 11.33
C GLN A 76 -7.46 -23.19 12.61
N ALA A 77 -7.05 -21.95 12.95
CA ALA A 77 -7.61 -21.27 14.11
C ALA A 77 -9.05 -20.80 13.89
N MET A 78 -9.37 -20.34 12.67
CA MET A 78 -10.74 -19.96 12.29
C MET A 78 -11.67 -21.18 12.31
N GLU A 79 -11.25 -22.30 11.72
CA GLU A 79 -12.03 -23.55 11.73
C GLU A 79 -12.31 -24.02 13.16
N ARG A 80 -11.31 -24.01 14.02
CA ARG A 80 -11.46 -24.40 15.44
C ARG A 80 -12.48 -23.54 16.19
N ASP A 81 -12.54 -22.25 15.88
CA ASP A 81 -13.35 -21.24 16.58
C ASP A 81 -14.67 -20.93 15.84
N ASP A 82 -15.03 -21.73 14.81
CA ASP A 82 -16.28 -21.64 14.03
C ASP A 82 -16.43 -20.25 13.34
N ILE A 83 -15.33 -19.73 12.78
CA ILE A 83 -15.30 -18.51 11.99
C ILE A 83 -15.23 -18.89 10.52
N ASP A 84 -16.33 -18.69 9.79
CA ASP A 84 -16.44 -19.08 8.39
C ASP A 84 -15.84 -18.04 7.41
N ASP A 85 -15.84 -16.76 7.81
CA ASP A 85 -15.39 -15.66 6.97
C ASP A 85 -14.37 -14.78 7.72
N PRO A 86 -13.19 -14.52 7.15
CA PRO A 86 -12.20 -13.63 7.76
C PRO A 86 -12.71 -12.22 8.07
N SER A 87 -13.75 -11.74 7.38
CA SER A 87 -14.37 -10.46 7.70
C SER A 87 -15.11 -10.45 9.04
N ASP A 88 -15.43 -11.62 9.61
CA ASP A 88 -16.06 -11.77 10.90
C ASP A 88 -15.04 -11.79 12.06
N ILE A 89 -13.74 -11.77 11.76
CA ILE A 89 -12.68 -11.75 12.76
C ILE A 89 -12.75 -10.45 13.56
N THR A 90 -12.96 -10.59 14.87
CA THR A 90 -12.92 -9.44 15.78
C THR A 90 -11.48 -9.05 16.12
N THR A 91 -11.26 -7.77 16.42
CA THR A 91 -9.95 -7.27 16.87
C THR A 91 -9.41 -8.02 18.10
N ALA A 92 -10.29 -8.41 19.01
CA ALA A 92 -9.89 -9.17 20.20
C ALA A 92 -9.38 -10.57 19.85
N TRP A 93 -10.11 -11.30 19.01
CA TRP A 93 -9.72 -12.62 18.53
C TRP A 93 -8.40 -12.55 17.74
N TRP A 94 -8.27 -11.59 16.82
CA TRP A 94 -7.05 -11.35 16.04
C TRP A 94 -5.82 -11.14 16.93
N ASN A 95 -5.94 -10.26 17.91
CA ASN A 95 -4.83 -9.99 18.84
C ASN A 95 -4.44 -11.21 19.69
N ASP A 96 -5.40 -12.05 20.08
CA ASP A 96 -5.11 -13.25 20.84
C ASP A 96 -4.50 -14.34 19.95
N TRP A 97 -4.94 -14.47 18.71
CA TRP A 97 -4.30 -15.34 17.72
C TRP A 97 -2.86 -14.90 17.42
N LYS A 98 -2.58 -13.60 17.14
CA LYS A 98 -1.21 -13.08 16.96
C LYS A 98 -0.28 -13.44 18.11
N LYS A 99 -0.74 -13.27 19.36
CA LYS A 99 0.04 -13.67 20.54
C LYS A 99 0.32 -15.19 20.59
N SER A 100 -0.62 -15.99 20.11
CA SER A 100 -0.47 -17.44 20.08
C SER A 100 0.49 -17.90 18.99
N LEU A 101 0.52 -17.21 17.85
CA LEU A 101 1.46 -17.44 16.75
C LEU A 101 2.91 -17.33 17.22
N ALA A 102 3.24 -16.25 17.93
CA ALA A 102 4.56 -16.04 18.51
C ALA A 102 4.95 -17.15 19.52
N LYS A 103 4.00 -17.65 20.32
CA LYS A 103 4.26 -18.75 21.28
C LYS A 103 4.56 -20.08 20.58
N ARG A 104 4.08 -20.28 19.36
CA ARG A 104 4.30 -21.49 18.56
C ARG A 104 5.55 -21.41 17.69
N ASN A 105 6.31 -20.31 17.80
CA ASN A 105 7.53 -20.05 17.02
C ASN A 105 7.29 -20.08 15.51
N ILE A 106 6.16 -19.56 15.06
CA ILE A 106 5.90 -19.29 13.64
C ILE A 106 6.50 -17.90 13.35
N PRO A 107 7.61 -17.82 12.60
CA PRO A 107 8.40 -16.59 12.47
C PRO A 107 7.83 -15.68 11.37
N TYR A 108 6.61 -15.17 11.60
CA TYR A 108 5.91 -14.28 10.69
C TYR A 108 5.36 -13.06 11.42
N ASP A 109 5.58 -11.88 10.85
CA ASP A 109 4.81 -10.69 11.13
C ASP A 109 3.47 -10.78 10.40
N VAL A 110 2.37 -10.44 11.07
CA VAL A 110 1.02 -10.51 10.50
C VAL A 110 0.25 -9.25 10.83
N ASP A 111 -0.48 -8.72 9.85
CA ASP A 111 -1.42 -7.62 10.09
C ASP A 111 -2.69 -7.77 9.26
N MET A 112 -3.76 -7.14 9.72
CA MET A 112 -5.07 -7.17 9.10
C MET A 112 -5.72 -5.80 9.23
N ILE A 113 -6.26 -5.31 8.12
CA ILE A 113 -7.03 -4.08 8.09
C ILE A 113 -8.33 -4.25 7.30
N ALA A 114 -9.30 -3.39 7.60
CA ALA A 114 -10.42 -3.13 6.70
C ALA A 114 -10.21 -1.78 6.03
N CYS A 115 -10.33 -1.72 4.71
CA CYS A 115 -10.21 -0.48 3.96
C CYS A 115 -11.33 -0.34 2.93
N HIS A 116 -11.55 0.90 2.49
CA HIS A 116 -12.45 1.19 1.38
C HIS A 116 -11.70 1.14 0.06
N GLY A 117 -12.41 0.73 -0.99
CA GLY A 117 -12.01 1.03 -2.36
C GLY A 117 -12.19 2.52 -2.68
N TYR A 118 -11.70 2.90 -3.84
CA TYR A 118 -11.75 4.26 -4.37
C TYR A 118 -13.18 4.85 -4.44
N ASP A 119 -14.16 4.02 -4.74
CA ASP A 119 -15.57 4.41 -4.84
C ASP A 119 -16.27 4.58 -3.48
N GLN A 120 -15.55 4.31 -2.38
CA GLN A 120 -16.05 4.32 -1.00
C GLN A 120 -17.23 3.37 -0.73
N SER A 121 -17.68 2.61 -1.71
CA SER A 121 -18.77 1.64 -1.58
C SER A 121 -18.27 0.21 -1.43
N THR A 122 -17.05 -0.05 -1.90
CA THR A 122 -16.40 -1.36 -1.83
C THR A 122 -15.50 -1.42 -0.60
N TRP A 123 -15.72 -2.43 0.24
CA TRP A 123 -14.88 -2.72 1.40
C TRP A 123 -14.01 -3.93 1.12
N PHE A 124 -12.78 -3.87 1.59
CA PHE A 124 -11.85 -4.99 1.57
C PHE A 124 -11.42 -5.33 2.99
N THR A 125 -11.30 -6.62 3.29
CA THR A 125 -10.47 -7.11 4.38
C THR A 125 -9.15 -7.54 3.77
N VAL A 126 -8.06 -6.97 4.26
CA VAL A 126 -6.71 -7.23 3.76
C VAL A 126 -5.89 -7.84 4.87
N ILE A 127 -5.29 -8.99 4.59
CA ILE A 127 -4.44 -9.72 5.53
C ILE A 127 -3.06 -9.86 4.90
N ALA A 128 -2.03 -9.47 5.62
CA ALA A 128 -0.66 -9.74 5.24
C ALA A 128 0.03 -10.64 6.25
N ALA A 129 0.84 -11.56 5.74
CA ALA A 129 1.72 -12.42 6.53
C ALA A 129 3.11 -12.38 5.89
N VAL A 130 4.10 -11.82 6.58
CA VAL A 130 5.46 -11.61 6.09
C VAL A 130 6.43 -12.34 7.01
N LYS A 131 7.28 -13.18 6.45
CA LYS A 131 8.32 -13.91 7.20
C LYS A 131 9.30 -12.93 7.85
N ASP A 132 9.69 -13.20 9.07
CA ASP A 132 10.64 -12.37 9.82
C ASP A 132 11.90 -12.07 9.02
N GLY A 133 12.24 -10.79 8.88
CA GLY A 133 13.39 -10.32 8.13
C GLY A 133 13.15 -10.00 6.65
N TYR A 134 11.93 -10.22 6.13
CA TYR A 134 11.56 -9.94 4.73
C TYR A 134 10.67 -8.71 4.54
N GLY A 135 10.36 -8.00 5.60
CA GLY A 135 9.56 -6.78 5.55
C GLY A 135 8.59 -6.68 6.73
N SER A 136 7.56 -5.88 6.55
CA SER A 136 6.51 -5.61 7.53
C SER A 136 5.14 -5.93 6.94
N ALA A 137 4.36 -6.73 7.64
CA ALA A 137 2.97 -7.00 7.26
C ALA A 137 2.13 -5.72 7.30
N ARG A 138 2.44 -4.82 8.25
CA ARG A 138 1.79 -3.52 8.34
C ARG A 138 1.99 -2.69 7.08
N ASP A 139 3.23 -2.58 6.59
CA ASP A 139 3.54 -1.81 5.40
C ASP A 139 2.84 -2.40 4.15
N ASN A 140 2.73 -3.73 4.07
CA ASN A 140 2.05 -4.40 2.96
C ASN A 140 0.55 -4.08 2.94
N VAL A 141 -0.15 -4.16 4.08
CA VAL A 141 -1.58 -3.83 4.14
C VAL A 141 -1.83 -2.34 3.90
N ASP A 142 -0.96 -1.45 4.40
CA ASP A 142 -1.07 -0.01 4.18
C ASP A 142 -0.82 0.36 2.71
N THR A 143 0.14 -0.28 2.05
CA THR A 143 0.41 -0.13 0.61
C THR A 143 -0.82 -0.54 -0.22
N PHE A 144 -1.41 -1.71 0.05
CA PHE A 144 -2.62 -2.12 -0.63
C PHE A 144 -3.78 -1.16 -0.38
N ALA A 145 -3.97 -0.71 0.87
CA ALA A 145 -5.03 0.22 1.23
C ALA A 145 -4.88 1.56 0.50
N ALA A 146 -3.67 2.09 0.37
CA ALA A 146 -3.40 3.29 -0.39
C ALA A 146 -3.74 3.09 -1.87
N TRP A 147 -3.30 1.98 -2.48
CA TRP A 147 -3.64 1.64 -3.86
C TRP A 147 -5.15 1.52 -4.06
N ALA A 148 -5.86 0.81 -3.18
CA ALA A 148 -7.29 0.61 -3.28
C ALA A 148 -8.09 1.93 -3.18
N ARG A 149 -7.60 2.89 -2.39
CA ARG A 149 -8.17 4.25 -2.28
C ARG A 149 -7.77 5.17 -3.44
N GLY A 150 -6.81 4.78 -4.26
CA GLY A 150 -6.24 5.60 -5.32
C GLY A 150 -5.23 6.64 -4.80
N ASP A 151 -4.63 6.42 -3.65
CA ASP A 151 -3.60 7.26 -3.04
C ASP A 151 -2.21 6.90 -3.60
N VAL A 152 -2.12 6.80 -4.93
CA VAL A 152 -0.89 6.55 -5.68
C VAL A 152 -0.70 7.68 -6.67
N TRP A 153 0.50 8.24 -6.70
CA TRP A 153 0.77 9.50 -7.38
C TRP A 153 1.91 9.41 -8.37
N THR A 154 1.78 10.20 -9.44
CA THR A 154 2.87 10.55 -10.35
C THR A 154 3.32 11.95 -10.03
N VAL A 155 4.61 12.15 -9.79
CA VAL A 155 5.23 13.45 -9.55
C VAL A 155 6.14 13.81 -10.72
N SER A 156 5.87 14.96 -11.36
CA SER A 156 6.60 15.46 -12.52
C SER A 156 7.20 16.82 -12.18
N PRO A 157 8.52 16.91 -11.97
CA PRO A 157 9.20 18.19 -11.74
C PRO A 157 9.35 18.99 -13.04
N ASP A 158 9.25 20.31 -12.93
CA ASP A 158 9.61 21.25 -14.01
C ASP A 158 11.11 21.62 -13.88
N HIS A 159 11.95 20.60 -14.02
CA HIS A 159 13.41 20.76 -13.94
C HIS A 159 14.09 19.76 -14.88
N PRO A 160 15.07 20.18 -15.69
CA PRO A 160 15.67 19.33 -16.74
C PRO A 160 16.51 18.16 -16.21
N ASP A 161 16.96 18.23 -14.96
CA ASP A 161 17.80 17.21 -14.35
C ASP A 161 17.01 16.21 -13.46
N TYR A 162 15.69 16.36 -13.38
CA TYR A 162 14.84 15.53 -12.53
C TYR A 162 13.82 14.77 -13.37
N ASP A 163 13.72 13.46 -13.13
CA ASP A 163 12.82 12.59 -13.86
C ASP A 163 11.41 12.56 -13.24
N THR A 164 10.41 12.31 -14.06
CA THR A 164 9.06 11.97 -13.57
C THR A 164 9.08 10.61 -12.90
N VAL A 165 8.47 10.50 -11.72
CA VAL A 165 8.32 9.24 -10.97
C VAL A 165 6.84 8.94 -10.78
N CYS A 166 6.44 7.73 -11.16
CA CYS A 166 5.11 7.15 -10.95
C CYS A 166 5.13 6.17 -9.77
N GLY A 167 3.96 5.80 -9.27
CA GLY A 167 3.85 4.79 -8.23
C GLY A 167 4.28 5.28 -6.83
N ILE A 168 4.15 6.55 -6.54
CA ILE A 168 4.44 7.11 -5.21
C ILE A 168 3.21 6.96 -4.33
N TYR A 169 3.32 6.15 -3.28
CA TYR A 169 2.28 5.93 -2.28
C TYR A 169 2.33 7.03 -1.22
N ALA A 170 1.29 7.85 -1.14
CA ALA A 170 1.19 8.92 -0.15
C ALA A 170 -0.28 9.32 0.09
N ASP A 171 -0.61 9.76 1.28
CA ASP A 171 -1.99 10.10 1.67
C ASP A 171 -2.55 11.30 0.89
N ASP A 172 -1.68 12.17 0.40
CA ASP A 172 -2.05 13.37 -0.36
C ASP A 172 -0.93 13.82 -1.31
N PRO A 173 -1.21 14.75 -2.26
CA PRO A 173 -0.24 15.26 -3.21
C PRO A 173 0.98 15.94 -2.57
N GLU A 174 0.81 16.64 -1.44
CA GLU A 174 1.92 17.31 -0.76
C GLU A 174 2.91 16.30 -0.18
N ASN A 175 2.41 15.22 0.41
CA ASN A 175 3.24 14.14 0.93
C ASN A 175 3.92 13.35 -0.21
N ALA A 176 3.27 13.22 -1.37
CA ALA A 176 3.90 12.64 -2.56
C ALA A 176 5.11 13.45 -3.03
N VAL A 177 5.00 14.79 -3.06
CA VAL A 177 6.14 15.66 -3.39
C VAL A 177 7.26 15.57 -2.36
N LYS A 178 6.94 15.54 -1.07
CA LYS A 178 7.95 15.35 -0.02
C LYS A 178 8.70 14.04 -0.20
N HIS A 179 7.95 12.95 -0.42
CA HIS A 179 8.54 11.64 -0.67
C HIS A 179 9.45 11.65 -1.90
N TYR A 180 9.00 12.32 -2.97
CA TYR A 180 9.81 12.49 -4.18
C TYR A 180 11.12 13.23 -3.88
N ILE A 181 11.05 14.37 -3.20
CA ILE A 181 12.23 15.18 -2.86
C ILE A 181 13.23 14.39 -2.01
N GLU A 182 12.73 13.67 -1.01
CA GLU A 182 13.57 12.91 -0.08
C GLU A 182 14.27 11.71 -0.73
N ASN A 183 13.65 11.06 -1.72
CA ASN A 183 14.14 9.78 -2.25
C ASN A 183 14.73 9.85 -3.66
N TYR A 184 14.36 10.86 -4.46
CA TYR A 184 14.73 10.94 -5.87
C TYR A 184 15.57 12.17 -6.23
N ILE A 185 15.60 13.19 -5.36
CA ILE A 185 16.50 14.33 -5.56
C ILE A 185 17.80 14.09 -4.82
N PRO A 186 18.97 14.14 -5.49
CA PRO A 186 20.26 14.02 -4.84
C PRO A 186 20.45 15.13 -3.78
N HIS A 187 20.65 14.74 -2.50
CA HIS A 187 20.83 15.66 -1.39
C HIS A 187 22.13 16.47 -1.42
N GLU A 188 23.03 16.22 -2.38
CA GLU A 188 24.25 17.02 -2.58
C GLU A 188 24.51 17.23 -4.06
N LEU A 189 24.27 18.44 -4.52
CA LEU A 189 25.12 18.94 -5.61
C LEU A 189 26.53 19.10 -4.99
N PRO A 190 27.57 18.48 -5.55
CA PRO A 190 28.92 18.75 -5.08
C PRO A 190 29.15 20.24 -5.18
N GLN A 191 29.42 20.88 -4.04
CA GLN A 191 29.89 22.26 -4.05
C GLN A 191 31.07 22.27 -5.00
N LEU A 192 30.91 22.94 -6.14
CA LEU A 192 32.05 23.28 -6.99
C LEU A 192 32.97 24.12 -6.13
N GLU A 193 33.98 23.45 -5.52
CA GLU A 193 35.12 24.17 -4.97
C GLU A 193 35.65 25.05 -6.08
N THR A 194 35.40 26.33 -5.97
CA THR A 194 36.03 27.35 -6.79
C THR A 194 37.51 27.24 -6.55
N LEU A 195 38.19 26.48 -7.41
CA LEU A 195 39.63 26.55 -7.58
C LEU A 195 39.98 27.93 -8.21
N PHE A 196 40.35 28.85 -7.32
CA PHE A 196 41.13 30.04 -7.68
C PHE A 196 42.53 29.94 -7.10
#